data_43559029ff650140283c4b8e2061c0bc
#
_entry.id   43559029ff650140283c4b8e2061c0bc
#
_cell.length_a   1.000
_cell.length_b   1.000
_cell.length_c   1.000
_cell.angle_alpha   90.00
_cell.angle_beta   90.00
_cell.angle_gamma   90.00
#
_symmetry.space_group_name_H-M   'P 1'
#
loop_
_entity.id
_entity.type
_entity.pdbx_description
1 polymer ?
#
loop_
_entity_poly.entity_id
_entity_poly.type
_entity_poly.pdbx_seq_one_letter_code
_entity_poly.pdbx_strand_id
1 'polypeptide(L)'
;MPNGLIRVYWVYTEDNFSPEKIASATSKTTKGIEFTLDPGYRIDDGYVDFEVLEAEEGDWRAVMSYTPHYLPNIPQSLFYAISRDGLDWEFSKERITEKDFSYLDPTGVPLDNGTYLLVMSGATNEMADPMKNPNYQLFTAQLILP
;
A
#
# COMPACT_ATOMS: atom_id res chain seq x y z
N MET A 1 15.10 1.52 -6.88
CA MET A 1 15.76 0.26 -6.44
C MET A 1 17.23 0.52 -6.22
N PRO A 2 17.93 -0.21 -5.34
CA PRO A 2 19.36 -0.02 -5.05
C PRO A 2 20.28 -0.13 -6.28
N ASN A 3 19.90 -0.94 -7.26
CA ASN A 3 20.64 -1.10 -8.52
C ASN A 3 20.33 -0.02 -9.58
N GLY A 4 19.60 1.02 -9.22
CA GLY A 4 19.18 2.12 -10.10
C GLY A 4 18.04 1.79 -11.06
N LEU A 5 17.54 0.56 -11.09
CA LEU A 5 16.34 0.22 -11.84
C LEU A 5 15.09 0.79 -11.14
N ILE A 6 14.02 0.97 -11.89
CA ILE A 6 12.74 1.44 -11.40
C ILE A 6 11.77 0.25 -11.36
N ARG A 7 11.08 0.06 -10.24
CA ARG A 7 9.95 -0.86 -10.16
C ARG A 7 8.68 -0.04 -9.93
N VAL A 8 7.64 -0.37 -10.66
CA VAL A 8 6.30 0.20 -10.51
C VAL A 8 5.37 -0.87 -9.97
N TYR A 9 4.46 -0.45 -9.10
CA TYR A 9 3.41 -1.29 -8.54
C TYR A 9 2.06 -0.69 -8.90
N TRP A 10 1.05 -1.54 -9.06
CA TRP A 10 -0.32 -1.07 -9.29
C TRP A 10 -1.33 -2.09 -8.79
N VAL A 11 -2.50 -1.59 -8.44
CA VAL A 11 -3.66 -2.43 -8.12
C VAL A 11 -4.19 -3.05 -9.40
N TYR A 12 -4.49 -4.34 -9.35
CA TYR A 12 -5.06 -5.11 -10.45
C TYR A 12 -6.23 -5.93 -9.95
N THR A 13 -7.28 -6.04 -10.76
CA THR A 13 -8.39 -6.97 -10.55
C THR A 13 -8.71 -7.70 -11.83
N GLU A 14 -9.04 -8.99 -11.75
CA GLU A 14 -9.42 -9.79 -12.90
C GLU A 14 -10.85 -9.46 -13.36
N ASP A 15 -11.72 -9.17 -12.40
CA ASP A 15 -13.10 -8.74 -12.60
C ASP A 15 -13.61 -7.95 -11.38
N ASN A 16 -14.86 -7.49 -11.43
CA ASN A 16 -15.46 -6.70 -10.35
C ASN A 16 -15.79 -7.50 -9.08
N PHE A 17 -15.52 -8.79 -9.05
CA PHE A 17 -15.87 -9.70 -7.95
C PHE A 17 -14.64 -10.37 -7.33
N SER A 18 -13.51 -10.32 -8.00
CA SER A 18 -12.25 -10.89 -7.52
C SER A 18 -11.58 -9.92 -6.53
N PRO A 19 -10.89 -10.44 -5.51
CA PRO A 19 -10.05 -9.61 -4.65
C PRO A 19 -9.02 -8.84 -5.47
N GLU A 20 -8.78 -7.61 -5.07
CA GLU A 20 -7.73 -6.79 -5.65
C GLU A 20 -6.36 -7.38 -5.33
N LYS A 21 -5.43 -7.21 -6.25
CA LYS A 21 -4.08 -7.75 -6.19
C LYS A 21 -3.09 -6.64 -6.46
N ILE A 22 -1.87 -6.78 -6.00
CA ILE A 22 -0.78 -5.88 -6.38
C ILE A 22 0.12 -6.57 -7.38
N ALA A 23 0.19 -6.01 -8.58
CA ALA A 23 1.14 -6.39 -9.61
C ALA A 23 2.33 -5.44 -9.64
N SER A 24 3.42 -5.86 -10.27
CA SER A 24 4.59 -5.00 -10.48
C SER A 24 5.27 -5.27 -11.80
N ALA A 25 6.06 -4.28 -12.24
CA ALA A 25 6.97 -4.41 -13.37
C ALA A 25 8.28 -3.69 -13.07
N THR A 26 9.38 -4.27 -13.54
CA THR A 26 10.72 -3.72 -13.36
C THR A 26 11.27 -3.18 -14.69
N SER A 27 11.87 -2.00 -14.64
CA SER A 27 12.47 -1.39 -15.81
C SER A 27 13.69 -2.20 -16.30
N LYS A 28 13.88 -2.25 -17.62
CA LYS A 28 15.03 -2.92 -18.23
C LYS A 28 16.33 -2.14 -18.06
N THR A 29 16.22 -0.85 -17.86
CA THR A 29 17.33 0.08 -17.69
C THR A 29 17.02 1.13 -16.65
N THR A 30 18.02 1.85 -16.18
CA THR A 30 17.90 2.98 -15.24
C THR A 30 17.12 4.18 -15.81
N LYS A 31 16.82 4.20 -17.11
CA LYS A 31 16.02 5.26 -17.75
C LYS A 31 14.51 5.14 -17.51
N GLY A 32 14.01 3.96 -17.08
CA GLY A 32 12.59 3.76 -16.78
C GLY A 32 11.65 3.90 -17.98
N ILE A 33 12.10 3.57 -19.19
CA ILE A 33 11.29 3.71 -20.43
C ILE A 33 10.60 2.39 -20.78
N GLU A 34 11.30 1.26 -20.63
CA GLU A 34 10.78 -0.06 -20.94
C GLU A 34 10.75 -0.90 -19.66
N PHE A 35 9.64 -1.60 -19.46
CA PHE A 35 9.42 -2.44 -18.30
C PHE A 35 9.16 -3.89 -18.71
N THR A 36 9.55 -4.80 -17.85
CA THR A 36 9.18 -6.22 -17.91
C THR A 36 8.27 -6.52 -16.73
N LEU A 37 7.14 -7.16 -17.01
CA LEU A 37 6.21 -7.60 -15.94
C LEU A 37 6.93 -8.59 -15.03
N ASP A 38 6.89 -8.34 -13.74
CA ASP A 38 7.42 -9.27 -12.74
C ASP A 38 6.45 -10.46 -12.61
N PRO A 39 6.95 -11.72 -12.57
CA PRO A 39 6.09 -12.89 -12.49
C PRO A 39 5.24 -12.93 -11.21
N GLY A 40 3.97 -13.31 -11.34
CA GLY A 40 3.04 -13.41 -10.21
C GLY A 40 2.60 -12.06 -9.65
N TYR A 41 1.88 -12.11 -8.54
CA TYR A 41 1.43 -10.93 -7.82
C TYR A 41 2.31 -10.69 -6.59
N ARG A 42 2.43 -9.42 -6.21
CA ARG A 42 3.12 -9.03 -4.96
C ARG A 42 2.23 -9.35 -3.77
N ILE A 43 0.94 -9.13 -3.96
CA ILE A 43 -0.11 -9.38 -2.99
C ILE A 43 -1.32 -9.93 -3.75
N ASP A 44 -1.99 -10.90 -3.20
CA ASP A 44 -3.10 -11.63 -3.83
C ASP A 44 -4.30 -11.80 -2.90
N ASP A 45 -4.61 -10.79 -2.06
CA ASP A 45 -5.66 -10.91 -1.04
C ASP A 45 -6.29 -9.55 -0.65
N GLY A 46 -6.71 -8.76 -1.64
CA GLY A 46 -7.53 -7.56 -1.38
C GLY A 46 -6.84 -6.40 -0.67
N TYR A 47 -5.53 -6.38 -0.62
CA TYR A 47 -4.78 -5.20 -0.20
C TYR A 47 -4.66 -4.24 -1.36
N VAL A 48 -4.89 -2.96 -1.07
CA VAL A 48 -4.87 -1.88 -2.06
C VAL A 48 -4.01 -0.71 -1.59
N ASP A 49 -3.95 0.35 -2.37
CA ASP A 49 -3.26 1.60 -2.02
C ASP A 49 -1.83 1.35 -1.52
N PHE A 50 -1.09 0.56 -2.29
CA PHE A 50 0.25 0.09 -1.93
C PHE A 50 1.30 1.17 -2.16
N GLU A 51 1.94 1.62 -1.10
CA GLU A 51 3.01 2.61 -1.11
C GLU A 51 4.32 2.04 -0.54
N VAL A 52 5.37 2.08 -1.34
CA VAL A 52 6.73 1.72 -0.89
C VAL A 52 7.36 2.95 -0.23
N LEU A 53 7.57 2.88 1.07
CA LEU A 53 8.17 3.94 1.87
C LEU A 53 9.70 3.97 1.76
N GLU A 54 10.30 2.81 1.64
CA GLU A 54 11.76 2.64 1.57
C GLU A 54 12.13 1.42 0.74
N ALA A 55 13.20 1.52 -0.03
CA ALA A 55 13.67 0.48 -0.94
C ALA A 55 15.21 0.41 -0.91
N GLU A 56 15.75 -0.11 0.19
CA GLU A 56 17.17 -0.36 0.35
C GLU A 56 17.54 -1.82 0.05
N GLU A 57 18.82 -2.12 -0.10
CA GLU A 57 19.29 -3.48 -0.35
C GLU A 57 18.97 -4.39 0.84
N GLY A 58 18.05 -5.33 0.64
CA GLY A 58 17.64 -6.29 1.66
C GLY A 58 16.66 -5.74 2.70
N ASP A 59 16.26 -4.47 2.61
CA ASP A 59 15.28 -3.84 3.51
C ASP A 59 14.31 -2.95 2.72
N TRP A 60 13.17 -3.49 2.36
CA TRP A 60 12.08 -2.78 1.71
C TRP A 60 10.90 -2.68 2.67
N ARG A 61 10.30 -1.51 2.73
CA ARG A 61 9.18 -1.21 3.62
C ARG A 61 8.05 -0.57 2.87
N ALA A 62 6.83 -1.02 3.14
CA ALA A 62 5.62 -0.52 2.50
C ALA A 62 4.47 -0.38 3.49
N VAL A 63 3.52 0.45 3.14
CA VAL A 63 2.20 0.53 3.77
C VAL A 63 1.12 0.33 2.73
N MET A 64 -0.03 -0.14 3.16
CA MET A 64 -1.17 -0.39 2.28
C MET A 64 -2.47 -0.37 3.05
N SER A 65 -3.57 -0.12 2.35
CA SER A 65 -4.91 -0.33 2.87
C SER A 65 -5.36 -1.76 2.63
N TYR A 66 -6.23 -2.25 3.49
CA TYR A 66 -6.90 -3.53 3.32
C TYR A 66 -8.40 -3.40 3.52
N THR A 67 -9.15 -3.81 2.51
CA THR A 67 -10.59 -4.01 2.59
C THR A 67 -10.91 -5.46 2.25
N PRO A 68 -11.39 -6.25 3.21
CA PRO A 68 -11.87 -7.58 2.89
C PRO A 68 -12.98 -7.52 1.84
N HIS A 69 -12.76 -8.06 0.68
CA HIS A 69 -13.67 -8.01 -0.47
C HIS A 69 -15.09 -8.51 -0.15
N TYR A 70 -15.21 -9.47 0.76
CA TYR A 70 -16.48 -10.07 1.18
C TYR A 70 -17.19 -9.32 2.34
N LEU A 71 -16.61 -8.22 2.80
CA LEU A 71 -17.13 -7.45 3.94
C LEU A 71 -17.15 -5.95 3.61
N PRO A 72 -18.06 -5.51 2.73
CA PRO A 72 -18.03 -4.17 2.12
C PRO A 72 -18.24 -2.99 3.09
N ASN A 73 -18.56 -3.23 4.34
CA ASN A 73 -18.81 -2.19 5.35
C ASN A 73 -17.74 -2.17 6.47
N ILE A 74 -16.63 -2.89 6.28
CA ILE A 74 -15.53 -2.83 7.23
C ILE A 74 -14.62 -1.64 6.87
N PRO A 75 -14.17 -0.85 7.87
CA PRO A 75 -13.19 0.19 7.64
C PRO A 75 -11.94 -0.35 6.97
N GLN A 76 -11.46 0.35 5.97
CA GLN A 76 -10.12 0.11 5.44
C GLN A 76 -9.10 0.52 6.50
N SER A 77 -8.31 -0.43 6.94
CA SER A 77 -7.22 -0.18 7.88
C SER A 77 -5.89 -0.20 7.15
N LEU A 78 -4.92 0.54 7.67
CA LEU A 78 -3.56 0.46 7.17
C LEU A 78 -2.81 -0.70 7.81
N PHE A 79 -2.00 -1.33 7.00
CA PHE A 79 -1.07 -2.38 7.37
C PHE A 79 0.31 -2.02 6.84
N TYR A 80 1.35 -2.60 7.42
CA TYR A 80 2.68 -2.50 6.85
C TYR A 80 3.15 -3.86 6.30
N ALA A 81 4.10 -3.79 5.38
CA ALA A 81 4.79 -4.96 4.87
C ALA A 81 6.29 -4.70 4.78
N ILE A 82 7.04 -5.78 4.89
CA ILE A 82 8.49 -5.78 4.69
C ILE A 82 8.85 -6.77 3.58
N SER A 83 9.93 -6.49 2.89
CA SER A 83 10.47 -7.37 1.85
C SER A 83 11.98 -7.25 1.78
N ARG A 84 12.65 -8.27 1.26
CA ARG A 84 14.09 -8.22 0.98
C ARG A 84 14.41 -7.75 -0.43
N ASP A 85 13.48 -7.85 -1.34
CA ASP A 85 13.70 -7.65 -2.77
C ASP A 85 12.61 -6.83 -3.47
N GLY A 86 11.52 -6.50 -2.74
CA GLY A 86 10.35 -5.83 -3.27
C GLY A 86 9.45 -6.73 -4.14
N LEU A 87 9.67 -8.04 -4.14
CA LEU A 87 8.87 -9.02 -4.88
C LEU A 87 8.04 -9.90 -3.94
N ASP A 88 8.68 -10.43 -2.91
CA ASP A 88 8.05 -11.24 -1.90
C ASP A 88 7.86 -10.41 -0.62
N TRP A 89 6.62 -10.24 -0.16
CA TRP A 89 6.26 -9.36 0.93
C TRP A 89 5.68 -10.14 2.11
N GLU A 90 6.14 -9.80 3.31
CA GLU A 90 5.58 -10.27 4.58
C GLU A 90 4.74 -9.15 5.18
N PHE A 91 3.46 -9.46 5.48
CA PHE A 91 2.50 -8.49 6.00
C PHE A 91 2.41 -8.55 7.52
N SER A 92 2.21 -7.39 8.12
CA SER A 92 1.79 -7.33 9.51
C SER A 92 0.42 -8.00 9.67
N LYS A 93 0.27 -8.76 10.74
CA LYS A 93 -1.04 -9.33 11.13
C LYS A 93 -1.93 -8.33 11.84
N GLU A 94 -1.33 -7.27 12.33
CA GLU A 94 -2.00 -6.21 13.06
C GLU A 94 -2.06 -4.95 12.22
N ARG A 95 -3.21 -4.30 12.26
CA ARG A 95 -3.36 -2.97 11.65
C ARG A 95 -2.56 -1.94 12.43
N ILE A 96 -2.09 -0.92 11.74
CA ILE A 96 -1.40 0.21 12.33
C ILE A 96 -2.32 1.42 12.58
N THR A 97 -3.60 1.31 12.21
CA THR A 97 -4.59 2.38 12.36
C THR A 97 -5.77 1.95 13.24
N GLU A 98 -6.56 2.92 13.66
CA GLU A 98 -7.73 2.72 14.50
C GLU A 98 -8.81 1.90 13.82
N LYS A 99 -9.65 1.26 14.63
CA LYS A 99 -10.64 0.28 14.19
C LYS A 99 -11.85 0.87 13.48
N ASP A 100 -12.26 2.06 13.87
CA ASP A 100 -13.55 2.63 13.49
C ASP A 100 -13.42 3.73 12.44
N PHE A 101 -12.25 3.79 11.79
CA PHE A 101 -11.93 4.78 10.81
C PHE A 101 -11.33 4.13 9.57
N SER A 102 -11.75 4.56 8.38
CA SER A 102 -11.14 4.15 7.12
C SER A 102 -9.98 5.06 6.77
N TYR A 103 -8.86 4.48 6.43
CA TYR A 103 -7.68 5.18 5.92
C TYR A 103 -7.30 4.60 4.55
N LEU A 104 -7.14 5.48 3.59
CA LEU A 104 -6.99 5.20 2.17
C LEU A 104 -5.80 5.98 1.60
N ASP A 105 -5.30 5.52 0.48
CA ASP A 105 -4.29 6.22 -0.32
C ASP A 105 -3.12 6.72 0.54
N PRO A 106 -2.49 5.87 1.37
CA PRO A 106 -1.35 6.31 2.15
C PRO A 106 -0.20 6.66 1.21
N THR A 107 0.47 7.77 1.49
CA THR A 107 1.80 8.08 0.95
C THR A 107 2.70 8.52 2.08
N GLY A 108 4.00 8.36 1.94
CA GLY A 108 4.91 8.69 3.03
C GLY A 108 6.35 8.91 2.60
N VAL A 109 7.07 9.55 3.49
CA VAL A 109 8.50 9.81 3.32
C VAL A 109 9.26 9.46 4.60
N PRO A 110 10.47 8.91 4.49
CA PRO A 110 11.33 8.69 5.66
C PRO A 110 11.74 10.01 6.29
N LEU A 111 11.86 10.00 7.62
CA LEU A 111 12.39 11.11 8.42
C LEU A 111 13.76 10.74 8.98
N ASP A 112 14.58 11.75 9.31
CA ASP A 112 15.97 11.58 9.78
C ASP A 112 16.10 10.74 11.06
N ASN A 113 15.02 10.55 11.81
CA ASN A 113 15.00 9.79 13.06
C ASN A 113 14.58 8.30 12.90
N GLY A 114 14.53 7.79 11.68
CA GLY A 114 14.13 6.40 11.41
C GLY A 114 12.61 6.14 11.50
N THR A 115 11.82 7.19 11.45
CA THR A 115 10.35 7.13 11.36
C THR A 115 9.89 7.62 10.00
N TYR A 116 8.59 7.52 9.73
CA TYR A 116 8.00 7.97 8.47
C TYR A 116 6.90 8.99 8.75
N LEU A 117 6.85 10.06 7.97
CA LEU A 117 5.68 10.91 7.90
C LEU A 117 4.72 10.33 6.88
N LEU A 118 3.54 9.95 7.31
CA LEU A 118 2.44 9.51 6.42
C LEU A 118 1.47 10.65 6.19
N VAL A 119 0.94 10.70 4.96
CA VAL A 119 -0.24 11.47 4.56
C VAL A 119 -1.24 10.49 3.98
N MET A 120 -2.50 10.57 4.39
CA MET A 120 -3.54 9.63 3.97
C MET A 120 -4.90 10.30 3.92
N SER A 121 -5.79 9.78 3.10
CA SER A 121 -7.21 10.09 3.14
C SER A 121 -7.89 9.31 4.26
N GLY A 122 -8.85 9.88 4.96
CA GLY A 122 -9.58 9.17 6.00
C GLY A 122 -11.01 9.62 6.16
N ALA A 123 -11.87 8.71 6.59
CA ALA A 123 -13.26 8.95 6.87
C ALA A 123 -13.78 7.99 7.95
N THR A 124 -14.77 8.44 8.76
CA THR A 124 -15.50 7.53 9.63
C THR A 124 -16.32 6.54 8.80
N ASN A 125 -16.67 5.39 9.37
CA ASN A 125 -17.47 4.37 8.68
C ASN A 125 -18.81 4.89 8.16
N GLU A 126 -19.45 5.78 8.88
CA GLU A 126 -20.70 6.40 8.46
C GLU A 126 -20.51 7.33 7.25
N MET A 127 -19.29 7.83 7.06
CA MET A 127 -18.91 8.76 5.99
C MET A 127 -18.26 8.06 4.80
N ALA A 128 -17.81 6.83 4.96
CA ALA A 128 -17.05 6.08 3.96
C ALA A 128 -17.90 5.37 2.91
N ASP A 129 -19.21 5.67 2.82
CA ASP A 129 -20.05 5.20 1.72
C ASP A 129 -19.79 6.07 0.48
N PRO A 130 -19.05 5.58 -0.52
CA PRO A 130 -18.70 6.37 -1.70
C PRO A 130 -19.92 6.80 -2.53
N MET A 131 -21.05 6.14 -2.33
CA MET A 131 -22.30 6.47 -3.02
C MET A 131 -23.08 7.60 -2.32
N LYS A 132 -22.71 7.93 -1.08
CA LYS A 132 -23.41 8.94 -0.26
C LYS A 132 -22.60 10.21 -0.01
N ASN A 133 -21.60 10.49 -0.84
CA ASN A 133 -20.73 11.67 -0.73
C ASN A 133 -19.82 11.61 0.51
N PRO A 134 -18.76 10.82 0.45
CA PRO A 134 -17.81 10.68 1.56
C PRO A 134 -17.09 12.01 1.82
N ASN A 135 -17.17 12.48 3.05
CA ASN A 135 -16.34 13.59 3.51
C ASN A 135 -14.95 13.07 3.92
N TYR A 136 -14.15 12.66 2.95
CA TYR A 136 -12.76 12.34 3.20
C TYR A 136 -11.98 13.59 3.60
N GLN A 137 -11.14 13.43 4.59
CA GLN A 137 -10.20 14.44 5.06
C GLN A 137 -8.79 13.92 4.92
N LEU A 138 -7.83 14.84 4.77
CA LEU A 138 -6.42 14.48 4.82
C LEU A 138 -5.95 14.42 6.27
N PHE A 139 -5.25 13.36 6.57
CA PHE A 139 -4.60 13.12 7.86
C PHE A 139 -3.10 12.98 7.68
N THR A 140 -2.39 13.35 8.71
CA THR A 140 -0.95 13.09 8.82
C THR A 140 -0.69 12.29 10.09
N ALA A 141 0.25 11.36 10.01
CA ALA A 141 0.70 10.60 11.16
C ALA A 141 2.21 10.35 11.08
N GLN A 142 2.84 10.16 12.22
CA GLN A 142 4.19 9.64 12.29
C GLN A 142 4.13 8.14 12.52
N LEU A 143 4.72 7.37 11.63
CA LEU A 143 4.79 5.92 11.69
C LEU A 143 6.17 5.48 12.18
N ILE A 144 6.17 4.57 13.15
CA ILE A 144 7.36 3.86 13.61
C ILE A 144 7.16 2.40 13.21
N LEU A 145 8.01 1.90 12.33
CA LEU A 145 8.03 0.49 11.97
C LEU A 145 8.98 -0.28 12.86
N PRO A 146 8.68 -1.55 13.17
CA PRO A 146 9.53 -2.41 13.96
C PRO A 146 10.87 -2.73 13.30
#